data_82ce5c60ed7a2152fb8cedc24c9f0067
#
_entry.id   82ce5c60ed7a2152fb8cedc24c9f0067
#
_cell.length_a   1.000
_cell.length_b   1.000
_cell.length_c   1.000
_cell.angle_alpha   90.00
_cell.angle_beta   90.00
_cell.angle_gamma   90.00
#
_symmetry.space_group_name_H-M   'P 1'
#
loop_
_entity.id
_entity.type
_entity.pdbx_description
1 polymer ?
#
loop_
_entity_poly.entity_id
_entity_poly.type
_entity_poly.pdbx_seq_one_letter_code
_entity_poly.pdbx_strand_id
1 'polypeptide(L)'
;VLQLAPGPHFVRPFADSVTPVVVQTRVVKPSENAASHDIQVVHVEVTLAYHVDPQYATSVLVNLNDDAETRIIDPAILEAIKAVTAQYDVKELIAQRQQVRDKIEDLVKARVAPYHIVAETTSITDFSFSQQFEDSIEQKVVAEQNAEKADNDLKRIKIQAQQQIAQAEGEAAALKAQKEQITPELLQLRTIEMMKAKWDGHLPENYYGGTAPLPFMDVLAGRQKQKPTGRD
;
A
#
# COMPACT_ATOMS: atom_id res chain seq x y z
N VAL A 1 24.85 -51.08 -26.34
CA VAL A 1 25.50 -49.76 -26.31
C VAL A 1 26.52 -49.76 -25.20
N LEU A 2 27.76 -49.39 -25.50
CA LEU A 2 28.85 -49.33 -24.49
C LEU A 2 29.08 -47.86 -24.15
N GLN A 3 29.07 -47.51 -22.86
CA GLN A 3 29.41 -46.19 -22.39
C GLN A 3 30.94 -46.06 -22.28
N LEU A 4 31.50 -45.10 -22.97
CA LEU A 4 32.92 -44.79 -22.93
C LEU A 4 33.16 -43.58 -22.01
N ALA A 5 34.19 -43.69 -21.16
CA ALA A 5 34.62 -42.54 -20.34
C ALA A 5 35.20 -41.40 -21.21
N PRO A 6 35.26 -40.18 -20.74
CA PRO A 6 35.93 -39.10 -21.48
C PRO A 6 37.39 -39.43 -21.72
N GLY A 7 37.85 -39.35 -22.97
CA GLY A 7 39.21 -39.60 -23.37
C GLY A 7 39.37 -40.19 -24.79
N PRO A 8 40.59 -40.44 -25.25
CA PRO A 8 40.83 -41.04 -26.55
C PRO A 8 40.43 -42.52 -26.52
N HIS A 9 39.59 -42.92 -27.46
CA HIS A 9 39.16 -44.31 -27.63
C HIS A 9 39.39 -44.75 -29.06
N PHE A 10 39.81 -46.02 -29.26
CA PHE A 10 39.92 -46.62 -30.58
C PHE A 10 38.54 -47.11 -31.03
N VAL A 11 38.08 -46.58 -32.11
CA VAL A 11 36.81 -46.93 -32.77
C VAL A 11 37.11 -47.61 -34.12
N ARG A 12 36.47 -48.73 -34.41
CA ARG A 12 36.67 -49.44 -35.66
C ARG A 12 35.89 -48.68 -36.76
N PRO A 13 36.60 -48.19 -37.82
CA PRO A 13 35.93 -47.52 -38.91
C PRO A 13 34.95 -48.48 -39.58
N PHE A 14 33.79 -47.99 -39.96
CA PHE A 14 32.66 -48.73 -40.56
C PHE A 14 31.93 -49.76 -39.71
N ALA A 15 32.39 -50.07 -38.48
CA ALA A 15 31.74 -51.05 -37.60
C ALA A 15 31.10 -50.41 -36.35
N ASP A 16 31.72 -49.38 -35.85
CA ASP A 16 31.29 -48.72 -34.62
C ASP A 16 30.80 -47.30 -34.93
N SER A 17 29.67 -46.92 -34.30
CA SER A 17 29.12 -45.55 -34.32
C SER A 17 29.26 -44.94 -32.95
N VAL A 18 29.81 -43.75 -32.87
CA VAL A 18 29.96 -42.99 -31.60
C VAL A 18 28.97 -41.83 -31.59
N THR A 19 28.10 -41.80 -30.59
CA THR A 19 27.16 -40.71 -30.39
C THR A 19 27.56 -39.93 -29.12
N PRO A 20 27.96 -38.68 -29.24
CA PRO A 20 28.27 -37.88 -28.05
C PRO A 20 26.98 -37.57 -27.28
N VAL A 21 27.02 -37.67 -25.93
CA VAL A 21 25.96 -37.24 -25.03
C VAL A 21 26.46 -36.08 -24.19
N VAL A 22 25.71 -34.99 -24.20
CA VAL A 22 26.06 -33.83 -23.39
C VAL A 22 25.52 -34.03 -21.99
N VAL A 23 26.42 -34.16 -21.04
CA VAL A 23 26.12 -34.31 -19.58
C VAL A 23 26.33 -33.01 -18.79
N GLN A 24 26.66 -31.93 -19.49
CA GLN A 24 26.82 -30.61 -18.88
C GLN A 24 25.44 -30.01 -18.54
N THR A 25 25.41 -29.10 -17.56
CA THR A 25 24.22 -28.36 -17.21
C THR A 25 23.71 -27.55 -18.38
N ARG A 26 22.44 -27.76 -18.71
CA ARG A 26 21.70 -27.02 -19.76
C ARG A 26 20.61 -26.19 -19.05
N VAL A 27 20.18 -25.13 -19.75
CA VAL A 27 19.14 -24.25 -19.26
C VAL A 27 18.01 -24.20 -20.29
N VAL A 28 16.79 -24.44 -19.83
CA VAL A 28 15.55 -24.29 -20.60
C VAL A 28 14.66 -23.22 -20.01
N LYS A 29 13.86 -22.58 -20.86
CA LYS A 29 12.96 -21.49 -20.48
C LYS A 29 11.57 -21.69 -21.08
N PRO A 30 10.86 -22.75 -20.71
CA PRO A 30 9.49 -22.91 -21.16
C PRO A 30 8.58 -21.84 -20.55
N SER A 31 7.63 -21.38 -21.37
CA SER A 31 6.58 -20.47 -20.95
C SER A 31 5.21 -21.09 -21.22
N GLU A 32 4.25 -20.86 -20.36
CA GLU A 32 2.91 -21.42 -20.47
C GLU A 32 1.86 -20.45 -19.94
N ASN A 33 0.69 -20.52 -20.54
CA ASN A 33 -0.53 -19.89 -20.02
C ASN A 33 -1.26 -20.88 -19.13
N ALA A 34 -1.40 -20.55 -17.87
CA ALA A 34 -2.09 -21.37 -16.89
C ALA A 34 -3.27 -20.61 -16.27
N ALA A 35 -4.22 -21.34 -15.71
CA ALA A 35 -5.31 -20.73 -14.95
C ALA A 35 -4.97 -20.77 -13.46
N SER A 36 -5.20 -19.67 -12.76
CA SER A 36 -5.20 -19.61 -11.29
C SER A 36 -6.47 -20.23 -10.70
N HIS A 37 -6.52 -20.37 -9.39
CA HIS A 37 -7.70 -20.87 -8.67
C HIS A 37 -8.96 -20.01 -8.92
N ASP A 38 -8.80 -18.70 -9.01
CA ASP A 38 -9.85 -17.73 -9.34
C ASP A 38 -10.09 -17.55 -10.86
N ILE A 39 -9.67 -18.57 -11.66
CA ILE A 39 -9.93 -18.68 -13.12
C ILE A 39 -9.37 -17.51 -13.92
N GLN A 40 -8.31 -16.88 -13.44
CA GLN A 40 -7.58 -15.86 -14.21
C GLN A 40 -6.46 -16.49 -15.02
N VAL A 41 -6.26 -15.98 -16.24
CA VAL A 41 -5.16 -16.43 -17.08
C VAL A 41 -3.87 -15.79 -16.60
N VAL A 42 -2.90 -16.64 -16.27
CA VAL A 42 -1.55 -16.26 -15.83
C VAL A 42 -0.55 -16.78 -16.83
N HIS A 43 0.27 -15.90 -17.36
CA HIS A 43 1.42 -16.29 -18.15
C HIS A 43 2.61 -16.49 -17.22
N VAL A 44 3.21 -17.67 -17.25
CA VAL A 44 4.32 -18.06 -16.38
C VAL A 44 5.50 -18.51 -17.23
N GLU A 45 6.64 -17.88 -17.02
CA GLU A 45 7.92 -18.32 -17.60
C GLU A 45 8.80 -18.90 -16.49
N VAL A 46 9.28 -20.13 -16.71
CA VAL A 46 10.13 -20.82 -15.75
C VAL A 46 11.48 -21.12 -16.40
N THR A 47 12.56 -20.78 -15.71
CA THR A 47 13.91 -21.16 -16.10
C THR A 47 14.35 -22.35 -15.26
N LEU A 48 14.69 -23.46 -15.92
CA LEU A 48 15.20 -24.66 -15.28
C LEU A 48 16.63 -24.94 -15.76
N ALA A 49 17.55 -25.07 -14.80
CA ALA A 49 18.87 -25.62 -15.03
C ALA A 49 18.85 -27.11 -14.69
N TYR A 50 19.27 -27.95 -15.59
CA TYR A 50 19.29 -29.40 -15.43
C TYR A 50 20.51 -30.03 -16.09
N HIS A 51 20.86 -31.25 -15.67
CA HIS A 51 21.81 -32.08 -16.33
C HIS A 51 21.36 -33.54 -16.33
N VAL A 52 21.92 -34.33 -17.26
CA VAL A 52 21.71 -35.77 -17.31
C VAL A 52 22.75 -36.43 -16.42
N ASP A 53 22.33 -37.38 -15.54
CA ASP A 53 23.25 -38.14 -14.71
C ASP A 53 24.23 -38.90 -15.59
N PRO A 54 25.55 -38.62 -15.48
CA PRO A 54 26.57 -39.28 -16.32
C PRO A 54 26.54 -40.80 -16.25
N GLN A 55 26.13 -41.38 -15.11
CA GLN A 55 26.07 -42.83 -14.94
C GLN A 55 24.98 -43.46 -15.82
N TYR A 56 23.93 -42.73 -16.14
CA TYR A 56 22.77 -43.19 -16.90
C TYR A 56 22.67 -42.57 -18.29
N ALA A 57 23.69 -41.86 -18.74
CA ALA A 57 23.71 -41.16 -20.04
C ALA A 57 23.35 -42.07 -21.21
N THR A 58 23.84 -43.31 -21.23
CA THR A 58 23.49 -44.32 -22.24
C THR A 58 22.00 -44.66 -22.22
N SER A 59 21.39 -44.81 -21.05
CA SER A 59 19.97 -45.12 -20.91
C SER A 59 19.11 -43.96 -21.44
N VAL A 60 19.50 -42.73 -21.08
CA VAL A 60 18.83 -41.51 -21.54
C VAL A 60 18.92 -41.40 -23.08
N LEU A 61 20.08 -41.65 -23.65
CA LEU A 61 20.27 -41.62 -25.11
C LEU A 61 19.38 -42.65 -25.81
N VAL A 62 19.36 -43.90 -25.33
CA VAL A 62 18.58 -44.97 -25.94
C VAL A 62 17.08 -44.71 -25.84
N ASN A 63 16.60 -44.22 -24.70
CA ASN A 63 15.19 -44.06 -24.49
C ASN A 63 14.62 -42.72 -25.02
N LEU A 64 15.43 -41.67 -25.02
CA LEU A 64 14.99 -40.31 -25.36
C LEU A 64 15.66 -39.74 -26.58
N ASN A 65 16.64 -40.45 -27.17
CA ASN A 65 17.34 -40.03 -28.38
C ASN A 65 17.95 -38.61 -28.33
N ASP A 66 18.56 -38.27 -27.19
CA ASP A 66 19.10 -36.92 -26.84
C ASP A 66 18.03 -35.77 -26.84
N ASP A 67 16.77 -36.12 -26.89
CA ASP A 67 15.62 -35.18 -26.89
C ASP A 67 14.86 -35.22 -25.54
N ALA A 68 15.61 -35.22 -24.46
CA ALA A 68 15.04 -35.22 -23.11
C ALA A 68 14.27 -33.93 -22.80
N GLU A 69 14.67 -32.84 -23.42
CA GLU A 69 14.09 -31.51 -23.22
C GLU A 69 12.64 -31.52 -23.69
N THR A 70 12.37 -31.74 -24.97
CA THR A 70 11.00 -31.67 -25.52
C THR A 70 10.09 -32.79 -25.04
N ARG A 71 10.67 -33.96 -24.74
CA ARG A 71 9.86 -35.15 -24.40
C ARG A 71 9.52 -35.27 -22.95
N ILE A 72 10.40 -34.80 -22.06
CA ILE A 72 10.24 -35.00 -20.62
C ILE A 72 10.23 -33.68 -19.87
N ILE A 73 11.21 -32.81 -20.11
CA ILE A 73 11.42 -31.61 -19.27
C ILE A 73 10.33 -30.59 -19.52
N ASP A 74 10.09 -30.21 -20.78
CA ASP A 74 9.08 -29.23 -21.12
C ASP A 74 7.67 -29.66 -20.63
N PRO A 75 7.17 -30.88 -20.93
CA PRO A 75 5.90 -31.33 -20.40
C PRO A 75 5.84 -31.38 -18.87
N ALA A 76 6.95 -31.78 -18.22
CA ALA A 76 7.03 -31.81 -16.75
C ALA A 76 6.87 -30.42 -16.13
N ILE A 77 7.54 -29.42 -16.70
CA ILE A 77 7.45 -28.02 -16.24
C ILE A 77 6.07 -27.45 -16.52
N LEU A 78 5.53 -27.63 -17.72
CA LEU A 78 4.21 -27.12 -18.11
C LEU A 78 3.10 -27.68 -17.21
N GLU A 79 3.19 -28.98 -16.92
CA GLU A 79 2.22 -29.62 -16.01
C GLU A 79 2.40 -29.16 -14.56
N ALA A 80 3.64 -28.99 -14.07
CA ALA A 80 3.91 -28.47 -12.75
C ALA A 80 3.38 -27.03 -12.61
N ILE A 81 3.58 -26.20 -13.62
CA ILE A 81 3.02 -24.83 -13.64
C ILE A 81 1.49 -24.90 -13.49
N LYS A 82 0.80 -25.65 -14.34
CA LYS A 82 -0.68 -25.78 -14.31
C LYS A 82 -1.19 -26.33 -12.99
N ALA A 83 -0.52 -27.34 -12.44
CA ALA A 83 -0.93 -27.98 -11.20
C ALA A 83 -0.76 -27.05 -9.99
N VAL A 84 0.28 -26.22 -9.97
CA VAL A 84 0.52 -25.32 -8.86
C VAL A 84 -0.32 -24.06 -8.97
N THR A 85 -0.37 -23.41 -10.17
CA THR A 85 -1.16 -22.18 -10.34
C THR A 85 -2.64 -22.39 -10.03
N ALA A 86 -3.21 -23.54 -10.35
CA ALA A 86 -4.60 -23.90 -10.03
C ALA A 86 -4.90 -23.99 -8.52
N GLN A 87 -3.90 -24.03 -7.66
CA GLN A 87 -4.07 -24.09 -6.20
C GLN A 87 -4.08 -22.71 -5.51
N TYR A 88 -3.66 -21.66 -6.22
CA TYR A 88 -3.49 -20.33 -5.67
C TYR A 88 -4.31 -19.30 -6.42
N ASP A 89 -4.85 -18.33 -5.69
CA ASP A 89 -5.42 -17.13 -6.28
C ASP A 89 -4.30 -16.22 -6.82
N VAL A 90 -4.62 -15.33 -7.77
CA VAL A 90 -3.63 -14.41 -8.35
C VAL A 90 -2.89 -13.61 -7.27
N LYS A 91 -3.60 -13.13 -6.24
CA LYS A 91 -2.98 -12.39 -5.13
C LYS A 91 -1.97 -13.24 -4.37
N GLU A 92 -2.27 -14.52 -4.17
CA GLU A 92 -1.39 -15.47 -3.48
C GLU A 92 -0.18 -15.84 -4.33
N LEU A 93 -0.36 -16.00 -5.66
CA LEU A 93 0.74 -16.22 -6.59
C LEU A 93 1.80 -15.13 -6.52
N ILE A 94 1.37 -13.88 -6.32
CA ILE A 94 2.27 -12.73 -6.16
C ILE A 94 2.88 -12.69 -4.75
N ALA A 95 2.05 -12.82 -3.72
CA ALA A 95 2.48 -12.68 -2.33
C ALA A 95 3.35 -13.86 -1.84
N GLN A 96 3.06 -15.08 -2.32
CA GLN A 96 3.71 -16.31 -1.92
C GLN A 96 4.63 -16.89 -3.02
N ARG A 97 5.19 -16.03 -3.87
CA ARG A 97 6.01 -16.41 -5.04
C ARG A 97 7.09 -17.46 -4.71
N GLN A 98 7.70 -17.34 -3.54
CA GLN A 98 8.71 -18.29 -3.06
C GLN A 98 8.14 -19.71 -2.91
N GLN A 99 6.98 -19.84 -2.24
CA GLN A 99 6.33 -21.14 -2.03
C GLN A 99 5.84 -21.75 -3.33
N VAL A 100 5.33 -20.92 -4.24
CA VAL A 100 4.92 -21.34 -5.58
C VAL A 100 6.11 -21.91 -6.36
N ARG A 101 7.25 -21.21 -6.33
CA ARG A 101 8.49 -21.69 -6.96
C ARG A 101 8.93 -23.03 -6.37
N ASP A 102 8.98 -23.13 -5.03
CA ASP A 102 9.46 -24.33 -4.34
C ASP A 102 8.55 -25.52 -4.68
N LYS A 103 7.23 -25.35 -4.75
CA LYS A 103 6.31 -26.40 -5.17
C LYS A 103 6.48 -26.80 -6.66
N ILE A 104 6.70 -25.84 -7.55
CA ILE A 104 6.97 -26.14 -8.96
C ILE A 104 8.26 -26.95 -9.06
N GLU A 105 9.32 -26.53 -8.35
CA GLU A 105 10.60 -27.21 -8.32
C GLU A 105 10.48 -28.66 -7.82
N ASP A 106 9.77 -28.88 -6.72
CA ASP A 106 9.54 -30.21 -6.15
C ASP A 106 8.80 -31.12 -7.13
N LEU A 107 7.74 -30.62 -7.79
CA LEU A 107 6.99 -31.38 -8.79
C LEU A 107 7.84 -31.72 -10.01
N VAL A 108 8.61 -30.76 -10.52
CA VAL A 108 9.51 -30.97 -11.66
C VAL A 108 10.56 -32.02 -11.29
N LYS A 109 11.26 -31.88 -10.13
CA LYS A 109 12.23 -32.86 -9.64
C LYS A 109 11.65 -34.25 -9.55
N ALA A 110 10.47 -34.40 -8.97
CA ALA A 110 9.81 -35.69 -8.83
C ALA A 110 9.48 -36.33 -10.20
N ARG A 111 9.14 -35.54 -11.19
CA ARG A 111 8.80 -36.04 -12.53
C ARG A 111 10.00 -36.40 -13.38
N VAL A 112 11.08 -35.64 -13.30
CA VAL A 112 12.26 -35.88 -14.15
C VAL A 112 13.22 -36.93 -13.55
N ALA A 113 13.17 -37.16 -12.24
CA ALA A 113 14.00 -38.14 -11.54
C ALA A 113 13.94 -39.58 -12.11
N PRO A 114 12.76 -40.15 -12.49
CA PRO A 114 12.70 -41.49 -13.07
C PRO A 114 13.45 -41.64 -14.42
N TYR A 115 13.73 -40.51 -15.06
CA TYR A 115 14.44 -40.47 -16.35
C TYR A 115 15.94 -40.16 -16.17
N HIS A 116 16.46 -40.19 -14.92
CA HIS A 116 17.84 -39.88 -14.62
C HIS A 116 18.27 -38.45 -15.01
N ILE A 117 17.33 -37.52 -14.98
CA ILE A 117 17.56 -36.10 -15.21
C ILE A 117 17.54 -35.42 -13.83
N VAL A 118 18.59 -34.66 -13.55
CA VAL A 118 18.75 -33.92 -12.30
C VAL A 118 18.38 -32.46 -12.53
N ALA A 119 17.31 -32.01 -11.91
CA ALA A 119 16.95 -30.60 -11.87
C ALA A 119 17.75 -29.90 -10.76
N GLU A 120 18.65 -29.00 -11.12
CA GLU A 120 19.55 -28.29 -10.19
C GLU A 120 18.86 -27.08 -9.58
N THR A 121 18.36 -26.16 -10.41
CA THR A 121 17.78 -24.91 -9.97
C THR A 121 16.58 -24.56 -10.83
N THR A 122 15.49 -24.21 -10.17
CA THR A 122 14.29 -23.69 -10.81
C THR A 122 14.08 -22.24 -10.41
N SER A 123 13.83 -21.38 -11.38
CA SER A 123 13.52 -19.96 -11.15
C SER A 123 12.29 -19.58 -11.95
N ILE A 124 11.36 -18.88 -11.34
CA ILE A 124 10.25 -18.24 -12.05
C ILE A 124 10.76 -16.89 -12.54
N THR A 125 10.89 -16.76 -13.86
CA THR A 125 11.45 -15.57 -14.50
C THR A 125 10.40 -14.49 -14.63
N ASP A 126 9.18 -14.87 -15.04
CA ASP A 126 8.09 -13.93 -15.22
C ASP A 126 6.74 -14.49 -14.75
N PHE A 127 5.93 -13.58 -14.19
CA PHE A 127 4.51 -13.74 -13.94
C PHE A 127 3.82 -12.52 -14.51
N SER A 128 3.10 -12.68 -15.58
CA SER A 128 2.28 -11.63 -16.18
C SER A 128 0.81 -12.06 -16.27
N PHE A 129 -0.06 -11.08 -16.23
CA PHE A 129 -1.51 -11.29 -16.23
C PHE A 129 -2.12 -10.67 -17.48
N SER A 130 -3.37 -11.00 -17.77
CA SER A 130 -4.07 -10.35 -18.86
C SER A 130 -4.24 -8.85 -18.58
N GLN A 131 -4.10 -8.01 -19.62
CA GLN A 131 -4.28 -6.55 -19.50
C GLN A 131 -5.61 -6.17 -18.85
N GLN A 132 -6.68 -6.89 -19.19
CA GLN A 132 -8.00 -6.69 -18.59
C GLN A 132 -8.01 -6.91 -17.07
N PHE A 133 -7.23 -7.87 -16.59
CA PHE A 133 -7.12 -8.15 -15.18
C PHE A 133 -6.28 -7.07 -14.48
N GLU A 134 -5.16 -6.65 -15.07
CA GLU A 134 -4.33 -5.57 -14.54
C GLU A 134 -5.13 -4.28 -14.41
N ASP A 135 -5.87 -3.89 -15.45
CA ASP A 135 -6.74 -2.71 -15.44
C ASP A 135 -7.82 -2.80 -14.34
N SER A 136 -8.41 -3.99 -14.15
CA SER A 136 -9.44 -4.19 -13.12
C SER A 136 -8.89 -4.11 -11.70
N ILE A 137 -7.68 -4.62 -11.48
CA ILE A 137 -6.98 -4.52 -10.19
C ILE A 137 -6.60 -3.07 -9.91
N GLU A 138 -6.08 -2.35 -10.91
CA GLU A 138 -5.75 -0.94 -10.77
C GLU A 138 -6.98 -0.12 -10.39
N GLN A 139 -8.10 -0.30 -11.09
CA GLN A 139 -9.37 0.35 -10.75
C GLN A 139 -9.83 0.03 -9.33
N LYS A 140 -9.71 -1.23 -8.91
CA LYS A 140 -10.08 -1.65 -7.56
C LYS A 140 -9.20 -0.99 -6.50
N VAL A 141 -7.90 -0.99 -6.71
CA VAL A 141 -6.93 -0.34 -5.80
C VAL A 141 -7.21 1.16 -5.69
N VAL A 142 -7.46 1.83 -6.82
CA VAL A 142 -7.82 3.25 -6.85
C VAL A 142 -9.13 3.52 -6.10
N ALA A 143 -10.14 2.66 -6.28
CA ALA A 143 -11.41 2.77 -5.57
C ALA A 143 -11.25 2.56 -4.05
N GLU A 144 -10.48 1.57 -3.63
CA GLU A 144 -10.17 1.31 -2.22
C GLU A 144 -9.41 2.50 -1.59
N GLN A 145 -8.40 3.03 -2.27
CA GLN A 145 -7.65 4.21 -1.81
C GLN A 145 -8.54 5.46 -1.71
N ASN A 146 -9.45 5.66 -2.66
CA ASN A 146 -10.39 6.78 -2.63
C ASN A 146 -11.39 6.63 -1.47
N ALA A 147 -11.86 5.43 -1.18
CA ALA A 147 -12.74 5.15 -0.06
C ALA A 147 -12.02 5.39 1.29
N GLU A 148 -10.79 4.92 1.42
CA GLU A 148 -9.97 5.16 2.62
C GLU A 148 -9.68 6.66 2.82
N LYS A 149 -9.36 7.38 1.74
CA LYS A 149 -9.17 8.82 1.76
C LYS A 149 -10.43 9.55 2.21
N ALA A 150 -11.60 9.17 1.69
CA ALA A 150 -12.88 9.76 2.09
C ALA A 150 -13.18 9.51 3.58
N ASP A 151 -12.91 8.32 4.11
CA ASP A 151 -13.08 8.01 5.54
C ASP A 151 -12.12 8.84 6.42
N ASN A 152 -10.87 8.97 6.00
CA ASN A 152 -9.90 9.81 6.69
C ASN A 152 -10.28 11.30 6.65
N ASP A 153 -10.81 11.79 5.53
CA ASP A 153 -11.32 13.15 5.40
C ASP A 153 -12.54 13.39 6.31
N LEU A 154 -13.46 12.43 6.39
CA LEU A 154 -14.59 12.49 7.32
C LEU A 154 -14.12 12.53 8.78
N LYS A 155 -13.14 11.70 9.17
CA LYS A 155 -12.54 11.72 10.50
C LYS A 155 -11.93 13.09 10.80
N ARG A 156 -11.19 13.64 9.85
CA ARG A 156 -10.56 14.96 9.96
C ARG A 156 -11.59 16.06 10.16
N ILE A 157 -12.65 16.08 9.34
CA ILE A 157 -13.74 17.07 9.46
C ILE A 157 -14.44 16.96 10.80
N LYS A 158 -14.73 15.74 11.28
CA LYS A 158 -15.32 15.53 12.61
C LYS A 158 -14.44 16.08 13.74
N ILE A 159 -13.15 15.82 13.68
CA ILE A 159 -12.18 16.32 14.68
C ILE A 159 -12.11 17.85 14.62
N GLN A 160 -12.07 18.45 13.44
CA GLN A 160 -12.07 19.90 13.27
C GLN A 160 -13.36 20.53 13.82
N ALA A 161 -14.52 19.94 13.53
CA ALA A 161 -15.79 20.41 14.09
C ALA A 161 -15.80 20.33 15.64
N GLN A 162 -15.32 19.24 16.21
CA GLN A 162 -15.20 19.09 17.66
C GLN A 162 -14.24 20.12 18.26
N GLN A 163 -13.11 20.40 17.60
CA GLN A 163 -12.17 21.44 18.05
C GLN A 163 -12.80 22.83 18.00
N GLN A 164 -13.56 23.16 16.96
CA GLN A 164 -14.27 24.44 16.88
C GLN A 164 -15.34 24.59 17.97
N ILE A 165 -16.09 23.52 18.23
CA ILE A 165 -17.08 23.51 19.33
C ILE A 165 -16.39 23.71 20.68
N ALA A 166 -15.34 22.94 20.96
CA ALA A 166 -14.59 23.05 22.21
C ALA A 166 -13.95 24.44 22.39
N GLN A 167 -13.46 25.02 21.29
CA GLN A 167 -12.90 26.38 21.31
C GLN A 167 -14.01 27.42 21.62
N ALA A 168 -15.16 27.34 20.95
CA ALA A 168 -16.28 28.24 21.17
C ALA A 168 -16.82 28.10 22.58
N GLU A 169 -16.92 26.89 23.12
CA GLU A 169 -17.33 26.65 24.53
C GLU A 169 -16.30 27.24 25.51
N GLY A 170 -15.00 27.07 25.24
CA GLY A 170 -13.91 27.66 26.00
C GLY A 170 -13.96 29.18 26.00
N GLU A 171 -14.17 29.80 24.85
CA GLU A 171 -14.34 31.26 24.71
C GLU A 171 -15.59 31.77 25.46
N ALA A 172 -16.71 31.06 25.32
CA ALA A 172 -17.94 31.40 26.03
C ALA A 172 -17.78 31.29 27.55
N ALA A 173 -17.09 30.25 28.03
CA ALA A 173 -16.80 30.09 29.48
C ALA A 173 -15.85 31.20 29.99
N ALA A 174 -14.82 31.54 29.17
CA ALA A 174 -13.91 32.63 29.53
C ALA A 174 -14.61 33.99 29.60
N LEU A 175 -15.49 34.29 28.62
CA LEU A 175 -16.31 35.51 28.64
C LEU A 175 -17.27 35.56 29.82
N LYS A 176 -17.87 34.41 30.16
CA LYS A 176 -18.75 34.30 31.34
C LYS A 176 -17.99 34.55 32.65
N ALA A 177 -16.83 33.96 32.82
CA ALA A 177 -15.97 34.19 33.97
C ALA A 177 -15.49 35.66 34.05
N GLN A 178 -15.14 36.27 32.92
CA GLN A 178 -14.83 37.70 32.87
C GLN A 178 -16.04 38.58 33.29
N LYS A 179 -17.23 38.25 32.80
CA LYS A 179 -18.44 38.98 33.12
C LYS A 179 -18.79 38.91 34.64
N GLU A 180 -18.56 37.78 35.26
CA GLU A 180 -18.75 37.60 36.71
C GLU A 180 -17.73 38.39 37.55
N GLN A 181 -16.53 38.65 37.01
CA GLN A 181 -15.51 39.46 37.69
C GLN A 181 -15.60 40.95 37.39
N ILE A 182 -16.41 41.38 36.41
CA ILE A 182 -16.59 42.77 36.07
C ILE A 182 -17.62 43.38 37.02
N THR A 183 -17.14 43.98 38.12
CA THR A 183 -17.98 44.80 38.98
C THR A 183 -18.27 46.16 38.31
N PRO A 184 -19.43 46.83 38.63
CA PRO A 184 -19.75 48.14 38.08
C PRO A 184 -18.65 49.19 38.29
N GLU A 185 -17.88 49.07 39.40
CA GLU A 185 -16.77 49.94 39.72
C GLU A 185 -15.57 49.74 38.76
N LEU A 186 -15.32 48.52 38.36
CA LEU A 186 -14.23 48.19 37.43
C LEU A 186 -14.53 48.68 36.00
N LEU A 187 -15.83 48.67 35.61
CA LEU A 187 -16.29 49.27 34.36
C LEU A 187 -16.10 50.77 34.34
N GLN A 188 -16.41 51.45 35.46
CA GLN A 188 -16.20 52.89 35.58
C GLN A 188 -14.72 53.24 35.51
N LEU A 189 -13.87 52.50 36.20
CA LEU A 189 -12.40 52.68 36.12
C LEU A 189 -11.86 52.53 34.72
N ARG A 190 -12.23 51.46 34.01
CA ARG A 190 -11.81 51.27 32.59
C ARG A 190 -12.34 52.36 31.67
N THR A 191 -13.56 52.82 31.90
CA THR A 191 -14.12 53.91 31.10
C THR A 191 -13.33 55.20 31.33
N ILE A 192 -12.95 55.49 32.57
CA ILE A 192 -12.11 56.62 32.92
C ILE A 192 -10.69 56.51 32.31
N GLU A 193 -10.11 55.31 32.36
CA GLU A 193 -8.79 55.05 31.73
C GLU A 193 -8.80 55.24 30.22
N MET A 194 -9.85 54.71 29.53
CA MET A 194 -10.00 54.90 28.10
C MET A 194 -10.23 56.35 27.71
N MET A 195 -10.98 57.10 28.53
CA MET A 195 -11.15 58.53 28.34
C MET A 195 -9.81 59.28 28.52
N LYS A 196 -9.09 58.93 29.58
CA LYS A 196 -7.78 59.56 29.88
C LYS A 196 -6.75 59.28 28.75
N ALA A 197 -6.81 58.09 28.13
CA ALA A 197 -5.90 57.70 27.03
C ALA A 197 -6.25 58.34 25.70
N LYS A 198 -7.52 58.70 25.46
CA LYS A 198 -8.01 59.26 24.17
C LYS A 198 -8.35 60.76 24.23
N TRP A 199 -8.37 61.38 25.41
CA TRP A 199 -8.75 62.77 25.56
C TRP A 199 -7.52 63.66 25.47
N ASP A 200 -7.54 64.54 24.49
CA ASP A 200 -6.51 65.56 24.20
C ASP A 200 -6.60 66.79 25.10
N GLY A 201 -7.54 66.75 26.11
CA GLY A 201 -7.73 67.86 27.05
C GLY A 201 -8.63 68.97 26.55
N HIS A 202 -9.19 68.89 25.33
CA HIS A 202 -10.08 69.92 24.77
C HIS A 202 -11.49 69.41 24.64
N LEU A 203 -12.45 70.23 25.03
CA LEU A 203 -13.89 69.99 24.75
C LEU A 203 -14.12 70.24 23.26
N PRO A 204 -14.87 69.37 22.55
CA PRO A 204 -15.17 69.62 21.13
C PRO A 204 -15.98 70.94 20.98
N GLU A 205 -15.43 71.79 20.09
CA GLU A 205 -16.01 73.16 19.87
C GLU A 205 -17.46 73.17 19.33
N ASN A 206 -17.96 72.05 18.87
CA ASN A 206 -19.29 71.93 18.29
C ASN A 206 -20.17 70.94 19.07
N TYR A 207 -20.57 71.32 20.27
CA TYR A 207 -21.61 70.59 20.99
C TYR A 207 -23.00 71.13 20.67
N TYR A 208 -23.54 70.79 19.53
CA TYR A 208 -24.97 70.99 19.22
C TYR A 208 -25.78 69.95 19.94
N GLY A 209 -26.63 70.42 20.90
CA GLY A 209 -27.44 69.67 21.80
C GLY A 209 -28.28 68.58 21.13
N GLY A 210 -27.74 67.40 21.05
CA GLY A 210 -28.50 66.16 20.88
C GLY A 210 -28.57 65.46 22.19
N THR A 211 -29.68 64.81 22.51
CA THR A 211 -29.98 64.02 23.70
C THR A 211 -29.19 62.75 23.81
N ALA A 212 -27.88 62.77 23.50
CA ALA A 212 -26.97 61.67 23.81
C ALA A 212 -26.32 61.99 25.16
N PRO A 213 -26.66 61.30 26.26
CA PRO A 213 -26.01 61.50 27.55
C PRO A 213 -24.53 61.14 27.42
N LEU A 214 -23.68 62.09 27.71
CA LEU A 214 -22.30 61.78 27.94
C LEU A 214 -22.24 60.75 29.10
N PRO A 215 -21.56 59.63 28.98
CA PRO A 215 -21.66 58.51 29.93
C PRO A 215 -21.18 58.82 31.34
N PHE A 216 -20.66 60.01 31.60
CA PHE A 216 -20.23 60.48 32.90
C PHE A 216 -21.17 61.52 33.54
N MET A 217 -22.16 62.06 32.83
CA MET A 217 -23.10 63.05 33.40
C MET A 217 -24.18 62.40 34.28
N ASP A 218 -24.48 61.15 34.05
CA ASP A 218 -25.48 60.42 34.82
C ASP A 218 -25.06 60.11 36.27
N VAL A 219 -23.74 60.08 36.54
CA VAL A 219 -23.17 59.86 37.88
C VAL A 219 -23.39 61.07 38.80
N LEU A 220 -23.45 62.29 38.22
CA LEU A 220 -23.71 63.50 38.99
C LEU A 220 -25.22 63.75 39.20
N ALA A 221 -26.07 63.31 38.28
CA ALA A 221 -27.51 63.42 38.40
C ALA A 221 -28.11 62.51 39.50
N GLY A 222 -27.49 61.37 39.81
CA GLY A 222 -27.91 60.46 40.84
C GLY A 222 -27.73 60.95 42.27
N ARG A 223 -26.95 62.04 42.51
CA ARG A 223 -26.72 62.62 43.85
C ARG A 223 -27.68 63.70 44.29
N GLN A 224 -28.62 64.14 43.46
CA GLN A 224 -29.56 65.19 43.78
C GLN A 224 -30.97 64.74 44.18
N LYS A 225 -31.24 63.47 44.32
CA LYS A 225 -32.58 62.94 44.71
C LYS A 225 -32.61 62.35 46.10
N GLN A 226 -32.00 63.02 47.07
CA GLN A 226 -32.29 62.81 48.49
C GLN A 226 -32.59 64.17 49.14
N LYS A 227 -33.80 64.63 49.04
CA LYS A 227 -34.30 65.67 49.93
C LYS A 227 -35.47 65.06 50.72
N PRO A 228 -35.43 65.09 51.98
CA PRO A 228 -36.47 64.53 52.81
C PRO A 228 -37.71 65.46 52.82
N THR A 229 -38.87 64.93 52.54
CA THR A 229 -40.12 65.54 52.89
C THR A 229 -40.40 65.24 54.34
N GLY A 230 -40.27 66.28 55.17
CA GLY A 230 -40.88 66.31 56.49
C GLY A 230 -42.08 67.27 56.49
N ARG A 231 -43.14 66.81 57.06
CA ARG A 231 -44.22 67.57 57.72
C ARG A 231 -45.12 68.42 56.82
N ASP A 232 -46.36 68.18 56.76
CA ASP A 232 -47.45 68.22 57.77
C ASP A 232 -48.62 67.39 57.25
#